data_c7a6c4c1922a04d0f42253a40930d58f
#
_entry.id   c7a6c4c1922a04d0f42253a40930d58f
#
_cell.length_a   1.000
_cell.length_b   1.000
_cell.length_c   1.000
_cell.angle_alpha   90.00
_cell.angle_beta   90.00
_cell.angle_gamma   90.00
#
_symmetry.space_group_name_H-M   'P 1'
#
loop_
_entity.id
_entity.type
_entity.pdbx_description
1 polymer ?
#
loop_
_entity_poly.entity_id
_entity_poly.type
_entity_poly.pdbx_seq_one_letter_code
_entity_poly.pdbx_strand_id
1 'polypeptide(L)'
;EEDTSHLRLKFPPAPRSGQIVAEVKGVGKAFDAKRIFSGAEFTIERGQKIALVGRNGEGKTTFARMLIGELEATEGEIKVGANVNIGYYAQNQDDLMDGEFTVFDTLDRVAVGDIRTRLRDILGAFLFRGEDIDKKVKVLSGGERSRLAMARLMLEPYNLLVLDEPTNHMVMRSKDILKNALQKYDGTVVVVSHDREFLDGLVDRIYEFRDGGVREYLGDIWYFLAKRTVQSLQELQRKERPVATTA
;
A
#
# COMPACT_ATOMS: atom_id res chain seq x y z
N GLU A 1 15.70 25.26 -15.52
CA GLU A 1 16.10 24.20 -14.57
C GLU A 1 14.83 23.65 -13.96
N GLU A 2 14.48 22.39 -14.27
CA GLU A 2 13.39 21.71 -13.61
C GLU A 2 13.74 21.60 -12.14
N ASP A 3 12.86 22.09 -11.28
CA ASP A 3 13.00 21.99 -9.84
C ASP A 3 12.95 20.51 -9.40
N THR A 4 14.12 19.92 -9.21
CA THR A 4 14.28 18.53 -8.77
C THR A 4 14.14 18.36 -7.26
N SER A 5 13.78 19.42 -6.53
CA SER A 5 13.62 19.38 -5.08
C SER A 5 12.56 18.35 -4.63
N HIS A 6 11.53 18.15 -5.48
CA HIS A 6 10.47 17.17 -5.25
C HIS A 6 10.94 15.71 -5.31
N LEU A 7 12.06 15.42 -5.97
CA LEU A 7 12.65 14.08 -6.05
C LEU A 7 13.28 13.61 -4.73
N ARG A 8 13.36 14.48 -3.73
CA ARG A 8 13.99 14.21 -2.44
C ARG A 8 13.04 14.02 -1.28
N LEU A 9 11.74 13.83 -1.55
CA LEU A 9 10.79 13.53 -0.49
C LEU A 9 11.09 12.17 0.13
N LYS A 10 11.02 12.12 1.47
CA LYS A 10 11.29 10.93 2.27
C LYS A 10 10.21 10.74 3.30
N PHE A 11 9.88 9.48 3.59
CA PHE A 11 9.15 9.15 4.80
C PHE A 11 10.02 9.49 6.03
N PRO A 12 9.42 9.88 7.14
CA PRO A 12 10.14 9.99 8.41
C PRO A 12 10.84 8.67 8.75
N PRO A 13 11.96 8.71 9.51
CA PRO A 13 12.59 7.49 10.00
C PRO A 13 11.59 6.61 10.74
N ALA A 14 11.57 5.32 10.43
CA ALA A 14 10.68 4.37 11.09
C ALA A 14 11.13 4.14 12.53
N PRO A 15 10.24 4.31 13.52
CA PRO A 15 10.52 3.85 14.88
C PRO A 15 10.82 2.35 14.86
N ARG A 16 11.74 1.90 15.69
CA ARG A 16 12.14 0.51 15.70
C ARG A 16 11.03 -0.41 16.20
N SER A 17 10.53 -1.29 15.35
CA SER A 17 9.66 -2.40 15.74
C SER A 17 10.48 -3.60 16.25
N GLY A 18 9.82 -4.60 16.80
CA GLY A 18 10.41 -5.93 16.97
C GLY A 18 10.81 -6.54 15.63
N GLN A 19 11.65 -7.59 15.66
CA GLN A 19 12.08 -8.31 14.46
C GLN A 19 10.89 -8.91 13.69
N ILE A 20 9.93 -9.46 14.39
CA ILE A 20 8.70 -9.98 13.81
C ILE A 20 7.64 -8.87 13.83
N VAL A 21 7.22 -8.44 12.65
CA VAL A 21 6.20 -7.41 12.48
C VAL A 21 4.80 -8.01 12.55
N ALA A 22 4.59 -9.15 11.89
CA ALA A 22 3.33 -9.90 11.98
C ALA A 22 3.55 -11.39 11.74
N GLU A 23 2.83 -12.21 12.49
CA GLU A 23 2.73 -13.65 12.25
C GLU A 23 1.33 -13.96 11.72
N VAL A 24 1.27 -14.59 10.56
CA VAL A 24 0.03 -15.01 9.90
C VAL A 24 -0.04 -16.53 10.00
N LYS A 25 -0.97 -17.04 10.83
CA LYS A 25 -1.05 -18.46 11.18
C LYS A 25 -2.37 -19.08 10.76
N GLY A 26 -2.35 -19.84 9.67
CA GLY A 26 -3.51 -20.58 9.18
C GLY A 26 -4.72 -19.69 8.90
N VAL A 27 -4.49 -18.46 8.42
CA VAL A 27 -5.52 -17.43 8.32
C VAL A 27 -6.44 -17.68 7.14
N GLY A 28 -7.72 -17.61 7.40
CA GLY A 28 -8.78 -17.63 6.40
C GLY A 28 -9.84 -16.60 6.70
N LYS A 29 -10.56 -16.18 5.67
CA LYS A 29 -11.69 -15.26 5.78
C LYS A 29 -12.86 -15.72 4.90
N ALA A 30 -14.03 -15.72 5.50
CA ALA A 30 -15.29 -15.93 4.82
C ALA A 30 -16.28 -14.84 5.24
N PHE A 31 -17.13 -14.44 4.29
CA PHE A 31 -18.30 -13.60 4.55
C PHE A 31 -19.54 -14.47 4.28
N ASP A 32 -20.28 -14.79 5.35
CA ASP A 32 -21.37 -15.74 5.32
C ASP A 32 -20.93 -17.09 4.71
N ALA A 33 -21.59 -17.57 3.65
CA ALA A 33 -21.23 -18.81 2.97
C ALA A 33 -20.06 -18.67 1.95
N LYS A 34 -19.60 -17.44 1.69
CA LYS A 34 -18.55 -17.18 0.69
C LYS A 34 -17.17 -17.15 1.34
N ARG A 35 -16.38 -18.21 1.11
CA ARG A 35 -14.97 -18.23 1.48
C ARG A 35 -14.15 -17.41 0.49
N ILE A 36 -13.36 -16.47 1.02
CA ILE A 36 -12.50 -15.62 0.21
C ILE A 36 -11.13 -16.29 0.03
N PHE A 37 -10.47 -16.65 1.12
CA PHE A 37 -9.24 -17.43 1.13
C PHE A 37 -9.11 -18.20 2.44
N SER A 38 -8.19 -19.18 2.44
CA SER A 38 -7.87 -19.96 3.64
C SER A 38 -6.41 -20.39 3.65
N GLY A 39 -5.92 -20.80 4.81
CA GLY A 39 -4.61 -21.40 4.98
C GLY A 39 -3.43 -20.45 4.72
N ALA A 40 -3.61 -19.14 4.83
CA ALA A 40 -2.51 -18.20 4.74
C ALA A 40 -1.55 -18.40 5.92
N GLU A 41 -0.28 -18.67 5.62
CA GLU A 41 0.74 -18.96 6.61
C GLU A 41 2.07 -18.34 6.22
N PHE A 42 2.47 -17.28 6.89
CA PHE A 42 3.76 -16.62 6.68
C PHE A 42 4.07 -15.64 7.81
N THR A 43 5.32 -15.21 7.85
CA THR A 43 5.80 -14.21 8.81
C THR A 43 6.30 -12.99 8.07
N ILE A 44 5.91 -11.81 8.53
CA ILE A 44 6.42 -10.53 8.04
C ILE A 44 7.50 -10.05 9.02
N GLU A 45 8.70 -9.85 8.53
CA GLU A 45 9.84 -9.40 9.33
C GLU A 45 10.16 -7.94 9.06
N ARG A 46 10.76 -7.30 10.05
CA ARG A 46 11.19 -5.90 9.97
C ARG A 46 12.08 -5.64 8.76
N GLY A 47 11.74 -4.59 8.03
CA GLY A 47 12.48 -4.13 6.87
C GLY A 47 12.09 -4.80 5.55
N GLN A 48 11.22 -5.81 5.58
CA GLN A 48 10.73 -6.45 4.35
C GLN A 48 9.83 -5.51 3.56
N LYS A 49 9.91 -5.61 2.24
CA LYS A 49 9.04 -4.92 1.29
C LYS A 49 8.32 -5.95 0.45
N ILE A 50 7.04 -6.09 0.70
CA ILE A 50 6.18 -7.19 0.28
C ILE A 50 5.09 -6.68 -0.65
N ALA A 51 4.86 -7.38 -1.76
CA ALA A 51 3.68 -7.16 -2.59
C ALA A 51 2.64 -8.27 -2.38
N LEU A 52 1.37 -7.88 -2.36
CA LEU A 52 0.22 -8.77 -2.47
C LEU A 52 -0.33 -8.65 -3.88
N VAL A 53 -0.40 -9.75 -4.60
CA VAL A 53 -0.84 -9.80 -5.98
C VAL A 53 -1.92 -10.85 -6.17
N GLY A 54 -2.60 -10.83 -7.31
CA GLY A 54 -3.67 -11.75 -7.63
C GLY A 54 -4.87 -11.03 -8.24
N ARG A 55 -5.88 -11.79 -8.66
CA ARG A 55 -7.11 -11.22 -9.22
C ARG A 55 -7.88 -10.39 -8.19
N ASN A 56 -8.68 -9.46 -8.68
CA ASN A 56 -9.65 -8.77 -7.85
C ASN A 56 -10.65 -9.79 -7.28
N GLY A 57 -10.99 -9.61 -6.00
CA GLY A 57 -11.89 -10.51 -5.28
C GLY A 57 -11.24 -11.75 -4.65
N GLU A 58 -9.94 -11.95 -4.82
CA GLU A 58 -9.20 -13.08 -4.22
C GLU A 58 -8.73 -12.83 -2.77
N GLY A 59 -8.96 -11.62 -2.24
CA GLY A 59 -8.77 -11.33 -0.83
C GLY A 59 -7.60 -10.43 -0.45
N LYS A 60 -6.92 -9.79 -1.39
CA LYS A 60 -5.77 -8.90 -1.11
C LYS A 60 -6.14 -7.74 -0.20
N THR A 61 -7.18 -6.99 -0.57
CA THR A 61 -7.71 -5.87 0.24
C THR A 61 -8.25 -6.37 1.57
N THR A 62 -8.95 -7.51 1.57
CA THR A 62 -9.44 -8.17 2.79
C THR A 62 -8.29 -8.48 3.74
N PHE A 63 -7.22 -9.09 3.23
CA PHE A 63 -6.04 -9.39 4.05
C PHE A 63 -5.39 -8.11 4.59
N ALA A 64 -5.24 -7.08 3.78
CA ALA A 64 -4.69 -5.80 4.23
C ALA A 64 -5.50 -5.21 5.39
N ARG A 65 -6.84 -5.23 5.30
CA ARG A 65 -7.73 -4.78 6.38
C ARG A 65 -7.65 -5.65 7.64
N MET A 66 -7.41 -6.93 7.47
CA MET A 66 -7.17 -7.83 8.61
C MET A 66 -5.83 -7.53 9.28
N LEU A 67 -4.80 -7.25 8.52
CA LEU A 67 -3.46 -6.90 9.03
C LEU A 67 -3.49 -5.64 9.89
N ILE A 68 -4.27 -4.65 9.52
CA ILE A 68 -4.41 -3.40 10.29
C ILE A 68 -5.45 -3.49 11.43
N GLY A 69 -6.12 -4.63 11.57
CA GLY A 69 -7.06 -4.87 12.66
C GLY A 69 -8.51 -4.40 12.41
N GLU A 70 -8.86 -4.00 11.18
CA GLU A 70 -10.24 -3.61 10.84
C GLU A 70 -11.17 -4.81 10.64
N LEU A 71 -10.64 -5.96 10.28
CA LEU A 71 -11.37 -7.21 10.10
C LEU A 71 -10.74 -8.32 10.92
N GLU A 72 -11.57 -9.17 11.49
CA GLU A 72 -11.13 -10.38 12.17
C GLU A 72 -11.02 -11.56 11.19
N ALA A 73 -10.08 -12.46 11.47
CA ALA A 73 -9.97 -13.73 10.76
C ALA A 73 -11.19 -14.62 11.09
N THR A 74 -11.68 -15.35 10.09
CA THR A 74 -12.67 -16.42 10.32
C THR A 74 -12.00 -17.68 10.85
N GLU A 75 -10.78 -17.96 10.39
CA GLU A 75 -9.92 -19.05 10.82
C GLU A 75 -8.51 -18.53 11.08
N GLY A 76 -7.78 -19.15 11.99
CA GLY A 76 -6.44 -18.73 12.33
C GLY A 76 -6.36 -17.37 12.99
N GLU A 77 -5.15 -16.80 13.03
CA GLU A 77 -4.94 -15.48 13.62
C GLU A 77 -3.79 -14.73 12.94
N ILE A 78 -3.91 -13.41 12.93
CA ILE A 78 -2.81 -12.50 12.62
C ILE A 78 -2.35 -11.88 13.95
N LYS A 79 -1.12 -12.13 14.31
CA LYS A 79 -0.51 -11.56 15.51
C LYS A 79 0.48 -10.47 15.10
N VAL A 80 0.11 -9.22 15.36
CA VAL A 80 0.98 -8.07 15.13
C VAL A 80 2.02 -7.98 16.24
N GLY A 81 3.27 -7.76 15.87
CA GLY A 81 4.39 -7.73 16.79
C GLY A 81 4.44 -6.52 17.71
N ALA A 82 5.42 -6.52 18.61
CA ALA A 82 5.62 -5.43 19.55
C ALA A 82 6.07 -4.14 18.85
N ASN A 83 5.60 -3.00 19.35
CA ASN A 83 5.94 -1.65 18.88
C ASN A 83 5.68 -1.41 17.40
N VAL A 84 4.72 -2.13 16.81
CA VAL A 84 4.31 -1.90 15.42
C VAL A 84 3.32 -0.75 15.37
N ASN A 85 3.71 0.31 14.66
CA ASN A 85 2.88 1.47 14.39
C ASN A 85 2.54 1.50 12.90
N ILE A 86 1.26 1.32 12.58
CA ILE A 86 0.78 1.08 11.21
C ILE A 86 0.26 2.34 10.57
N GLY A 87 0.84 2.70 9.42
CA GLY A 87 0.25 3.67 8.50
C GLY A 87 -0.50 2.94 7.39
N TYR A 88 -1.77 3.27 7.21
CA TYR A 88 -2.63 2.63 6.23
C TYR A 88 -3.12 3.61 5.18
N TYR A 89 -3.02 3.21 3.92
CA TYR A 89 -3.62 3.91 2.81
C TYR A 89 -4.51 2.97 2.02
N ALA A 90 -5.77 3.37 1.83
CA ALA A 90 -6.69 2.76 0.88
C ALA A 90 -7.51 3.84 0.20
N GLN A 91 -7.95 3.56 -1.02
CA GLN A 91 -8.62 4.51 -1.90
C GLN A 91 -9.93 5.09 -1.32
N ASN A 92 -10.58 4.39 -0.39
CA ASN A 92 -11.87 4.76 0.19
C ASN A 92 -11.76 5.27 1.63
N GLN A 93 -10.61 5.77 2.06
CA GLN A 93 -10.41 6.32 3.41
C GLN A 93 -10.72 7.82 3.52
N ASP A 94 -11.51 8.34 2.64
CA ASP A 94 -11.88 9.76 2.58
C ASP A 94 -12.55 10.26 3.86
N ASP A 95 -13.16 9.37 4.64
CA ASP A 95 -13.92 9.69 5.85
C ASP A 95 -13.03 10.02 7.07
N LEU A 96 -11.71 9.82 6.99
CA LEU A 96 -10.78 10.09 8.08
C LEU A 96 -10.26 11.53 8.11
N MET A 97 -10.58 12.32 7.08
CA MET A 97 -10.18 13.72 6.99
C MET A 97 -11.39 14.63 7.23
N ASP A 98 -11.20 15.64 8.08
CA ASP A 98 -12.24 16.62 8.32
C ASP A 98 -12.45 17.51 7.08
N GLY A 99 -13.66 17.46 6.53
CA GLY A 99 -14.03 18.20 5.32
C GLY A 99 -13.98 19.72 5.47
N GLU A 100 -14.06 20.24 6.68
CA GLU A 100 -14.03 21.67 6.95
C GLU A 100 -12.61 22.26 6.96
N PHE A 101 -11.59 21.42 7.09
CA PHE A 101 -10.20 21.86 7.01
C PHE A 101 -9.79 22.10 5.55
N THR A 102 -8.87 23.02 5.35
CA THR A 102 -8.20 23.20 4.07
C THR A 102 -7.21 22.05 3.82
N VAL A 103 -6.81 21.90 2.57
CA VAL A 103 -5.74 20.96 2.18
C VAL A 103 -4.48 21.23 3.02
N PHE A 104 -4.06 22.48 3.13
CA PHE A 104 -2.89 22.85 3.91
C PHE A 104 -3.06 22.54 5.40
N ASP A 105 -4.18 22.91 6.00
CA ASP A 105 -4.45 22.66 7.42
C ASP A 105 -4.47 21.18 7.77
N THR A 106 -4.96 20.34 6.88
CA THR A 106 -4.97 18.88 7.05
C THR A 106 -3.57 18.35 7.27
N LEU A 107 -2.58 18.86 6.53
CA LEU A 107 -1.18 18.46 6.71
C LEU A 107 -0.51 19.19 7.88
N ASP A 108 -0.78 20.49 8.03
CA ASP A 108 -0.13 21.32 9.07
C ASP A 108 -0.43 20.82 10.49
N ARG A 109 -1.62 20.27 10.70
CA ARG A 109 -2.04 19.73 12.01
C ARG A 109 -1.28 18.50 12.46
N VAL A 110 -0.77 17.69 11.53
CA VAL A 110 -0.04 16.45 11.84
C VAL A 110 1.46 16.61 11.64
N ALA A 111 1.90 17.67 10.98
CA ALA A 111 3.29 17.94 10.74
C ALA A 111 3.99 18.42 12.03
N VAL A 112 5.17 17.88 12.30
CA VAL A 112 5.99 18.24 13.46
C VAL A 112 7.42 18.59 13.02
N GLY A 113 8.04 19.53 13.72
CA GLY A 113 9.43 19.90 13.50
C GLY A 113 9.71 20.41 12.09
N ASP A 114 10.81 19.99 11.52
CA ASP A 114 11.31 20.45 10.22
C ASP A 114 10.42 20.07 9.03
N ILE A 115 9.56 19.07 9.20
CA ILE A 115 8.60 18.66 8.16
C ILE A 115 7.66 19.80 7.80
N ARG A 116 7.30 20.65 8.78
CA ARG A 116 6.43 21.82 8.54
C ARG A 116 6.97 22.77 7.49
N THR A 117 8.27 22.90 7.37
CA THR A 117 8.90 23.77 6.36
C THR A 117 8.78 23.19 4.95
N ARG A 118 8.46 21.91 4.82
CA ARG A 118 8.39 21.16 3.57
C ARG A 118 6.96 20.85 3.12
N LEU A 119 5.94 21.32 3.81
CA LEU A 119 4.54 21.00 3.48
C LEU A 119 4.15 21.40 2.07
N ARG A 120 4.60 22.56 1.60
CA ARG A 120 4.31 23.04 0.24
C ARG A 120 4.97 22.17 -0.82
N ASP A 121 6.18 21.68 -0.57
CA ASP A 121 6.89 20.77 -1.46
C ASP A 121 6.20 19.41 -1.53
N ILE A 122 5.77 18.88 -0.39
CA ILE A 122 5.02 17.63 -0.31
C ILE A 122 3.68 17.77 -1.06
N LEU A 123 2.94 18.84 -0.82
CA LEU A 123 1.68 19.11 -1.50
C LEU A 123 1.88 19.27 -3.02
N GLY A 124 2.93 19.99 -3.44
CA GLY A 124 3.28 20.14 -4.84
C GLY A 124 3.61 18.82 -5.53
N ALA A 125 4.28 17.90 -4.83
CA ALA A 125 4.57 16.55 -5.32
C ALA A 125 3.30 15.74 -5.61
N PHE A 126 2.23 15.99 -4.85
CA PHE A 126 0.91 15.38 -5.03
C PHE A 126 -0.09 16.29 -5.76
N LEU A 127 0.43 17.25 -6.54
CA LEU A 127 -0.31 18.14 -7.46
C LEU A 127 -1.23 19.16 -6.79
N PHE A 128 -0.98 19.52 -5.54
CA PHE A 128 -1.63 20.65 -4.88
C PHE A 128 -0.73 21.89 -4.98
N ARG A 129 -1.08 22.82 -5.85
CA ARG A 129 -0.28 23.99 -6.15
C ARG A 129 -1.10 25.28 -6.08
N GLY A 130 -0.44 26.38 -5.75
CA GLY A 130 -1.06 27.68 -5.70
C GLY A 130 -2.26 27.71 -4.76
N GLU A 131 -3.42 28.10 -5.25
CA GLU A 131 -4.66 28.21 -4.47
C GLU A 131 -5.29 26.85 -4.10
N ASP A 132 -4.82 25.76 -4.67
CA ASP A 132 -5.35 24.43 -4.34
C ASP A 132 -5.20 24.08 -2.87
N ILE A 133 -4.15 24.60 -2.23
CA ILE A 133 -3.87 24.34 -0.81
C ILE A 133 -4.88 25.00 0.14
N ASP A 134 -5.59 26.01 -0.32
CA ASP A 134 -6.60 26.75 0.45
C ASP A 134 -8.02 26.19 0.26
N LYS A 135 -8.19 25.23 -0.63
CA LYS A 135 -9.48 24.54 -0.81
C LYS A 135 -9.81 23.69 0.41
N LYS A 136 -11.07 23.67 0.79
CA LYS A 136 -11.56 22.74 1.82
C LYS A 136 -11.58 21.30 1.29
N VAL A 137 -11.27 20.35 2.15
CA VAL A 137 -11.27 18.93 1.79
C VAL A 137 -12.61 18.46 1.23
N LYS A 138 -13.72 19.00 1.73
CA LYS A 138 -15.07 18.64 1.27
C LYS A 138 -15.34 18.93 -0.22
N VAL A 139 -14.62 19.88 -0.82
CA VAL A 139 -14.80 20.23 -2.25
C VAL A 139 -13.86 19.47 -3.18
N LEU A 140 -12.95 18.66 -2.64
CA LEU A 140 -12.02 17.87 -3.42
C LEU A 140 -12.73 16.69 -4.12
N SER A 141 -12.24 16.33 -5.30
CA SER A 141 -12.60 15.07 -5.95
C SER A 141 -12.07 13.86 -5.16
N GLY A 142 -12.58 12.65 -5.43
CA GLY A 142 -12.07 11.42 -4.82
C GLY A 142 -10.58 11.23 -5.07
N GLY A 143 -10.10 11.46 -6.29
CA GLY A 143 -8.68 11.38 -6.64
C GLY A 143 -7.81 12.40 -5.89
N GLU A 144 -8.29 13.63 -5.73
CA GLU A 144 -7.60 14.66 -4.95
C GLU A 144 -7.53 14.29 -3.47
N ARG A 145 -8.62 13.78 -2.89
CA ARG A 145 -8.63 13.29 -1.50
C ARG A 145 -7.65 12.14 -1.29
N SER A 146 -7.59 11.21 -2.23
CA SER A 146 -6.64 10.09 -2.17
C SER A 146 -5.19 10.57 -2.19
N ARG A 147 -4.87 11.55 -3.04
CA ARG A 147 -3.53 12.15 -3.06
C ARG A 147 -3.21 12.91 -1.75
N LEU A 148 -4.17 13.61 -1.19
CA LEU A 148 -4.01 14.28 0.10
C LEU A 148 -3.77 13.29 1.23
N ALA A 149 -4.51 12.18 1.26
CA ALA A 149 -4.32 11.11 2.24
C ALA A 149 -2.91 10.50 2.14
N MET A 150 -2.39 10.31 0.92
CA MET A 150 -1.02 9.84 0.73
C MET A 150 0.02 10.86 1.20
N ALA A 151 -0.16 12.13 0.91
CA ALA A 151 0.72 13.18 1.38
C ALA A 151 0.75 13.23 2.91
N ARG A 152 -0.39 13.11 3.56
CA ARG A 152 -0.51 13.05 5.03
C ARG A 152 0.26 11.86 5.62
N LEU A 153 0.20 10.70 4.97
CA LEU A 153 0.91 9.50 5.42
C LEU A 153 2.43 9.71 5.49
N MET A 154 2.98 10.58 4.64
CA MET A 154 4.41 10.90 4.63
C MET A 154 4.87 11.83 5.77
N LEU A 155 3.97 12.28 6.62
CA LEU A 155 4.28 13.21 7.70
C LEU A 155 4.46 12.54 9.06
N GLU A 156 3.98 11.31 9.22
CA GLU A 156 3.96 10.61 10.51
C GLU A 156 4.95 9.44 10.52
N PRO A 157 5.59 9.17 11.66
CA PRO A 157 6.63 8.16 11.77
C PRO A 157 6.05 6.76 12.00
N TYR A 158 5.58 6.11 10.95
CA TYR A 158 5.15 4.71 10.97
C TYR A 158 6.33 3.76 10.78
N ASN A 159 6.21 2.52 11.24
CA ASN A 159 7.19 1.46 10.98
C ASN A 159 6.63 0.28 10.18
N LEU A 160 5.33 0.24 9.95
CA LEU A 160 4.67 -0.61 8.97
C LEU A 160 3.74 0.24 8.10
N LEU A 161 4.00 0.28 6.81
CA LEU A 161 3.10 0.88 5.84
C LEU A 161 2.32 -0.20 5.10
N VAL A 162 1.01 -0.11 5.14
CA VAL A 162 0.10 -0.97 4.39
C VAL A 162 -0.62 -0.10 3.36
N LEU A 163 -0.29 -0.32 2.09
CA LEU A 163 -0.72 0.53 0.98
C LEU A 163 -1.57 -0.28 0.01
N ASP A 164 -2.84 0.05 -0.12
CA ASP A 164 -3.77 -0.63 -1.01
C ASP A 164 -3.98 0.18 -2.29
N GLU A 165 -3.43 -0.29 -3.40
CA GLU A 165 -3.44 0.36 -4.72
C GLU A 165 -3.01 1.84 -4.66
N PRO A 166 -1.81 2.13 -4.10
CA PRO A 166 -1.41 3.51 -3.81
C PRO A 166 -1.19 4.37 -5.05
N THR A 167 -0.95 3.76 -6.21
CA THR A 167 -0.66 4.49 -7.46
C THR A 167 -1.89 4.75 -8.32
N ASN A 168 -3.06 4.25 -7.93
CA ASN A 168 -4.30 4.55 -8.64
C ASN A 168 -4.56 6.05 -8.66
N HIS A 169 -4.90 6.56 -9.84
CA HIS A 169 -5.14 7.99 -10.10
C HIS A 169 -3.92 8.89 -9.90
N MET A 170 -2.71 8.32 -9.83
CA MET A 170 -1.48 9.10 -9.81
C MET A 170 -0.90 9.29 -11.21
N VAL A 171 -0.40 10.49 -11.49
CA VAL A 171 0.43 10.74 -12.66
C VAL A 171 1.83 10.16 -12.47
N MET A 172 2.56 9.91 -13.55
CA MET A 172 3.86 9.26 -13.54
C MET A 172 4.84 9.90 -12.55
N ARG A 173 4.91 11.24 -12.53
CA ARG A 173 5.80 11.97 -11.64
C ARG A 173 5.52 11.68 -10.16
N SER A 174 4.26 11.69 -9.76
CA SER A 174 3.87 11.39 -8.38
C SER A 174 4.16 9.92 -8.00
N LYS A 175 3.96 8.99 -8.94
CA LYS A 175 4.34 7.59 -8.75
C LYS A 175 5.84 7.43 -8.51
N ASP A 176 6.66 8.10 -9.29
CA ASP A 176 8.13 8.02 -9.16
C ASP A 176 8.61 8.60 -7.83
N ILE A 177 8.01 9.69 -7.38
CA ILE A 177 8.31 10.30 -6.08
C ILE A 177 7.94 9.34 -4.94
N LEU A 178 6.76 8.74 -4.98
CA LEU A 178 6.32 7.77 -3.99
C LEU A 178 7.21 6.52 -3.98
N LYS A 179 7.51 5.97 -5.15
CA LYS A 179 8.39 4.81 -5.28
C LYS A 179 9.77 5.07 -4.69
N ASN A 180 10.37 6.22 -5.03
CA ASN A 180 11.66 6.62 -4.49
C ASN A 180 11.63 6.73 -2.96
N ALA A 181 10.60 7.35 -2.41
CA ALA A 181 10.44 7.49 -0.97
C ALA A 181 10.30 6.12 -0.28
N LEU A 182 9.54 5.19 -0.87
CA LEU A 182 9.38 3.83 -0.35
C LEU A 182 10.65 3.00 -0.46
N GLN A 183 11.44 3.17 -1.53
CA GLN A 183 12.73 2.48 -1.66
C GLN A 183 13.72 2.90 -0.58
N LYS A 184 13.70 4.15 -0.15
CA LYS A 184 14.55 4.72 0.91
C LYS A 184 14.00 4.54 2.31
N TYR A 185 12.74 4.19 2.42
CA TYR A 185 12.07 3.96 3.70
C TYR A 185 12.68 2.76 4.42
N ASP A 186 13.05 2.93 5.67
CA ASP A 186 13.72 1.92 6.49
C ASP A 186 12.76 1.02 7.29
N GLY A 187 11.46 1.26 7.20
CA GLY A 187 10.43 0.41 7.80
C GLY A 187 10.00 -0.74 6.91
N THR A 188 8.93 -1.40 7.32
CA THR A 188 8.31 -2.52 6.63
C THR A 188 7.17 -2.03 5.74
N VAL A 189 7.05 -2.57 4.53
CA VAL A 189 6.01 -2.20 3.57
C VAL A 189 5.26 -3.43 3.10
N VAL A 190 3.94 -3.35 3.12
CA VAL A 190 3.03 -4.29 2.45
C VAL A 190 2.20 -3.50 1.45
N VAL A 191 2.36 -3.79 0.18
CA VAL A 191 1.66 -3.08 -0.88
C VAL A 191 0.81 -4.02 -1.72
N VAL A 192 -0.46 -3.66 -1.91
CA VAL A 192 -1.36 -4.26 -2.89
C VAL A 192 -1.26 -3.45 -4.17
N SER A 193 -0.81 -4.03 -5.26
CA SER A 193 -0.66 -3.31 -6.53
C SER A 193 -0.72 -4.23 -7.74
N HIS A 194 -1.23 -3.69 -8.84
CA HIS A 194 -1.18 -4.26 -10.18
C HIS A 194 -0.18 -3.54 -11.09
N ASP A 195 0.56 -2.59 -10.54
CA ASP A 195 1.51 -1.76 -11.26
C ASP A 195 2.92 -2.40 -11.20
N ARG A 196 3.26 -3.15 -12.26
CA ARG A 196 4.56 -3.81 -12.37
C ARG A 196 5.73 -2.84 -12.25
N GLU A 197 5.64 -1.70 -12.90
CA GLU A 197 6.73 -0.71 -12.90
C GLU A 197 6.91 -0.09 -11.52
N PHE A 198 5.83 0.09 -10.79
CA PHE A 198 5.90 0.56 -9.40
C PHE A 198 6.55 -0.48 -8.48
N LEU A 199 6.24 -1.76 -8.67
CA LEU A 199 6.79 -2.85 -7.86
C LEU A 199 8.24 -3.21 -8.22
N ASP A 200 8.66 -2.89 -9.45
CA ASP A 200 10.02 -3.19 -9.92
C ASP A 200 11.08 -2.41 -9.11
N GLY A 201 12.02 -3.14 -8.52
CA GLY A 201 13.04 -2.55 -7.66
C GLY A 201 12.55 -2.09 -6.28
N LEU A 202 11.26 -2.27 -5.96
CA LEU A 202 10.68 -1.93 -4.66
C LEU A 202 10.52 -3.15 -3.76
N VAL A 203 9.96 -4.24 -4.29
CA VAL A 203 9.64 -5.44 -3.51
C VAL A 203 10.56 -6.61 -3.89
N ASP A 204 10.85 -7.44 -2.91
CA ASP A 204 11.69 -8.64 -3.05
C ASP A 204 10.96 -9.91 -2.56
N ARG A 205 9.71 -9.78 -2.18
CA ARG A 205 8.87 -10.87 -1.69
C ARG A 205 7.43 -10.63 -2.10
N ILE A 206 6.78 -11.68 -2.62
CA ILE A 206 5.43 -11.58 -3.18
C ILE A 206 4.57 -12.70 -2.64
N TYR A 207 3.34 -12.36 -2.24
CA TYR A 207 2.29 -13.31 -1.87
C TYR A 207 1.16 -13.19 -2.88
N GLU A 208 0.90 -14.30 -3.58
CA GLU A 208 -0.18 -14.39 -4.56
C GLU A 208 -1.42 -14.99 -3.93
N PHE A 209 -2.51 -14.25 -3.99
CA PHE A 209 -3.86 -14.72 -3.64
C PHE A 209 -4.50 -15.33 -4.87
N ARG A 210 -4.62 -16.66 -4.87
CA ARG A 210 -5.13 -17.41 -6.01
C ARG A 210 -5.86 -18.68 -5.57
N ASP A 211 -7.00 -18.95 -6.20
CA ASP A 211 -7.78 -20.17 -5.99
C ASP A 211 -8.10 -20.46 -4.51
N GLY A 212 -8.40 -19.41 -3.77
CA GLY A 212 -8.72 -19.50 -2.35
C GLY A 212 -7.52 -19.74 -1.43
N GLY A 213 -6.30 -19.65 -1.94
CA GLY A 213 -5.08 -19.82 -1.15
C GLY A 213 -4.12 -18.67 -1.32
N VAL A 214 -2.99 -18.74 -0.61
CA VAL A 214 -1.91 -17.76 -0.66
C VAL A 214 -0.59 -18.49 -0.93
N ARG A 215 0.14 -18.05 -1.96
CA ARG A 215 1.42 -18.63 -2.35
C ARG A 215 2.55 -17.62 -2.19
N GLU A 216 3.64 -18.05 -1.59
CA GLU A 216 4.84 -17.24 -1.38
C GLU A 216 5.81 -17.37 -2.55
N TYR A 217 6.35 -16.23 -3.00
CA TYR A 217 7.43 -16.13 -3.97
C TYR A 217 8.56 -15.30 -3.35
N LEU A 218 9.70 -15.95 -3.10
CA LEU A 218 10.88 -15.30 -2.52
C LEU A 218 11.74 -14.69 -3.64
N GLY A 219 11.29 -13.57 -4.16
CA GLY A 219 11.96 -12.86 -5.23
C GLY A 219 11.24 -11.57 -5.61
N ASP A 220 11.78 -10.90 -6.63
CA ASP A 220 11.22 -9.67 -7.16
C ASP A 220 10.03 -9.92 -8.10
N ILE A 221 9.50 -8.83 -8.67
CA ILE A 221 8.36 -8.92 -9.59
C ILE A 221 8.68 -9.74 -10.86
N TRP A 222 9.91 -9.66 -11.34
CA TRP A 222 10.34 -10.39 -12.53
C TRP A 222 10.42 -11.90 -12.27
N TYR A 223 10.93 -12.29 -11.12
CA TYR A 223 10.92 -13.68 -10.67
C TYR A 223 9.50 -14.23 -10.59
N PHE A 224 8.57 -13.47 -10.00
CA PHE A 224 7.17 -13.85 -9.90
C PHE A 224 6.52 -14.04 -11.28
N LEU A 225 6.68 -13.06 -12.18
CA LEU A 225 6.10 -13.11 -13.53
C LEU A 225 6.63 -14.31 -14.32
N ALA A 226 7.92 -14.59 -14.22
CA ALA A 226 8.54 -15.76 -14.87
C ALA A 226 7.98 -17.07 -14.30
N LYS A 227 7.85 -17.21 -13.00
CA LYS A 227 7.27 -18.41 -12.35
C LYS A 227 5.81 -18.63 -12.72
N ARG A 228 5.04 -17.55 -12.87
CA ARG A 228 3.65 -17.62 -13.30
C ARG A 228 3.47 -17.73 -14.81
N THR A 229 4.55 -17.63 -15.59
CA THR A 229 4.51 -17.64 -17.05
C THR A 229 3.55 -16.57 -17.61
N VAL A 230 3.57 -15.38 -17.00
CA VAL A 230 2.81 -14.21 -17.43
C VAL A 230 3.76 -13.04 -17.67
N GLN A 231 3.35 -12.08 -18.51
CA GLN A 231 4.18 -10.91 -18.84
C GLN A 231 3.78 -9.67 -18.05
N SER A 232 2.57 -9.65 -17.51
CA SER A 232 2.04 -8.53 -16.77
C SER A 232 1.10 -8.98 -15.65
N LEU A 233 0.93 -8.13 -14.64
CA LEU A 233 -0.02 -8.40 -13.56
C LEU A 233 -1.48 -8.34 -14.03
N GLN A 234 -1.75 -7.62 -15.12
CA GLN A 234 -3.09 -7.56 -15.73
C GLN A 234 -3.51 -8.93 -16.30
N GLU A 235 -2.57 -9.75 -16.71
CA GLU A 235 -2.87 -11.11 -17.20
C GLU A 235 -3.46 -11.99 -16.10
N LEU A 236 -3.12 -11.76 -14.84
CA LEU A 236 -3.69 -12.47 -13.70
C LEU A 236 -5.21 -12.23 -13.54
N GLN A 237 -5.73 -11.13 -14.07
CA GLN A 237 -7.16 -10.82 -14.03
C GLN A 237 -7.98 -11.64 -15.05
N ARG A 238 -7.33 -12.24 -16.04
CA ARG A 238 -8.00 -13.07 -17.05
C ARG A 238 -8.34 -14.43 -16.42
N LYS A 239 -9.57 -14.92 -16.65
CA LYS A 239 -9.92 -16.30 -16.30
C LYS A 239 -9.02 -17.24 -17.11
N GLU A 240 -8.41 -18.19 -16.45
CA GLU A 240 -7.73 -19.29 -17.14
C GLU A 240 -8.74 -19.95 -18.10
N ARG A 241 -8.43 -19.99 -19.40
CA ARG A 241 -9.23 -20.75 -20.35
C ARG A 241 -9.12 -22.22 -19.93
N PRO A 242 -10.22 -22.96 -19.81
CA PRO A 242 -10.12 -24.38 -19.56
C PRO A 242 -9.25 -24.99 -20.68
N VAL A 243 -8.24 -25.74 -20.28
CA VAL A 243 -7.42 -26.52 -21.21
C VAL A 243 -8.39 -27.47 -21.90
N ALA A 244 -8.57 -27.28 -23.20
CA ALA A 244 -9.36 -28.24 -24.00
C ALA A 244 -8.67 -29.60 -23.89
N THR A 245 -9.28 -30.50 -23.17
CA THR A 245 -8.85 -31.92 -23.15
C THR A 245 -9.13 -32.47 -24.54
N THR A 246 -8.10 -32.54 -25.34
CA THR A 246 -8.15 -33.29 -26.60
C THR A 246 -8.33 -34.76 -26.25
N ALA A 247 -9.50 -35.28 -26.59
CA ALA A 247 -9.81 -36.68 -26.53
C ALA A 247 -9.07 -37.44 -27.64
#